data_e684f0b22420a3418055bc818ad9a201
#
_entry.id   e684f0b22420a3418055bc818ad9a201
#
_cell.length_a   1.000
_cell.length_b   1.000
_cell.length_c   1.000
_cell.angle_alpha   90.00
_cell.angle_beta   90.00
_cell.angle_gamma   90.00
#
_symmetry.space_group_name_H-M   'P 1'
#
loop_
_entity.id
_entity.type
_entity.pdbx_description
1 polymer ?
#
loop_
_entity_poly.entity_id
_entity_poly.type
_entity_poly.pdbx_seq_one_letter_code
_entity_poly.pdbx_strand_id
1 'polypeptide(L)'
;MTNNIQNTQLDFIQKRFNVSALFSGIVLTGLGAFLFAYSKNIDGNMLSSAMIFFGIVSVALALFLFIARLNVEMYAKTNSPIVRRQIYFDTADFYAIKSAIENDKLDTLEKFNKVDEGNVQLYVVYSKDKKFAALQLLKYEPFDFIPQTDVMVREF
;
A
#
# COMPACT_ATOMS: atom_id res chain seq x y z
N MET A 1 -22.40 -13.49 -6.37
CA MET A 1 -20.96 -13.58 -6.06
C MET A 1 -20.52 -12.22 -5.56
N THR A 2 -20.19 -12.09 -4.30
CA THR A 2 -19.68 -10.84 -3.71
C THR A 2 -18.27 -10.59 -4.26
N ASN A 3 -18.08 -9.46 -4.94
CA ASN A 3 -16.78 -9.08 -5.46
C ASN A 3 -15.81 -8.83 -4.30
N ASN A 4 -14.63 -9.43 -4.35
CA ASN A 4 -13.60 -9.21 -3.34
C ASN A 4 -12.90 -7.86 -3.59
N ILE A 5 -12.97 -6.94 -2.63
CA ILE A 5 -12.36 -5.61 -2.70
C ILE A 5 -10.84 -5.66 -2.96
N GLN A 6 -10.17 -6.75 -2.57
CA GLN A 6 -8.73 -6.93 -2.79
C GLN A 6 -8.41 -7.06 -4.28
N ASN A 7 -9.30 -7.69 -5.04
CA ASN A 7 -9.11 -8.02 -6.46
C ASN A 7 -9.96 -7.15 -7.38
N THR A 8 -10.88 -6.36 -6.83
CA THR A 8 -11.78 -5.51 -7.61
C THR A 8 -11.13 -4.15 -7.84
N GLN A 9 -11.04 -3.74 -9.09
CA GLN A 9 -10.69 -2.38 -9.45
C GLN A 9 -11.90 -1.49 -9.11
N LEU A 10 -11.77 -0.67 -8.09
CA LEU A 10 -12.81 0.30 -7.73
C LEU A 10 -12.77 1.46 -8.74
N ASP A 11 -13.90 1.77 -9.36
CA ASP A 11 -14.02 2.80 -10.41
C ASP A 11 -13.53 4.19 -9.96
N PHE A 12 -13.50 4.42 -8.66
CA PHE A 12 -13.04 5.68 -8.06
C PHE A 12 -11.52 5.76 -7.87
N ILE A 13 -10.78 4.67 -8.16
CA ILE A 13 -9.32 4.58 -7.99
C ILE A 13 -8.66 4.56 -9.35
N GLN A 14 -7.80 5.55 -9.59
CA GLN A 14 -7.01 5.65 -10.81
C GLN A 14 -5.53 5.47 -10.49
N LYS A 15 -4.83 4.72 -11.34
CA LYS A 15 -3.37 4.66 -11.30
C LYS A 15 -2.80 5.90 -11.95
N ARG A 16 -2.00 6.67 -11.22
CA ARG A 16 -1.29 7.83 -11.75
C ARG A 16 0.20 7.67 -11.67
N PHE A 17 0.85 8.27 -12.63
CA PHE A 17 2.30 8.29 -12.72
C PHE A 17 2.89 9.21 -11.65
N ASN A 18 3.87 8.70 -10.90
CA ASN A 18 4.53 9.43 -9.83
C ASN A 18 5.80 10.13 -10.34
N VAL A 19 5.65 11.38 -10.75
CA VAL A 19 6.76 12.21 -11.26
C VAL A 19 7.88 12.37 -10.24
N SER A 20 7.55 12.47 -8.93
CA SER A 20 8.56 12.59 -7.87
C SER A 20 9.41 11.32 -7.76
N ALA A 21 8.81 10.13 -7.85
CA ALA A 21 9.55 8.88 -7.84
C ALA A 21 10.45 8.75 -9.09
N LEU A 22 9.96 9.18 -10.26
CA LEU A 22 10.77 9.22 -11.49
C LEU A 22 11.99 10.12 -11.31
N PHE A 23 11.78 11.36 -10.86
CA PHE A 23 12.88 12.32 -10.68
C PHE A 23 13.91 11.81 -9.67
N SER A 24 13.45 11.31 -8.52
CA SER A 24 14.34 10.72 -7.50
C SER A 24 15.13 9.52 -8.04
N GLY A 25 14.51 8.67 -8.84
CA GLY A 25 15.16 7.53 -9.48
C GLY A 25 16.25 7.97 -10.47
N ILE A 26 15.98 9.00 -11.28
CA ILE A 26 16.98 9.56 -12.22
C ILE A 26 18.17 10.14 -11.46
N VAL A 27 17.95 10.91 -10.38
CA VAL A 27 19.00 11.49 -9.55
C VAL A 27 19.86 10.39 -8.92
N LEU A 28 19.24 9.34 -8.36
CA LEU A 28 19.97 8.21 -7.76
C LEU A 28 20.78 7.42 -8.80
N THR A 29 20.24 7.24 -10.01
CA THR A 29 20.96 6.58 -11.10
C THR A 29 22.18 7.40 -11.51
N GLY A 30 22.02 8.72 -11.66
CA GLY A 30 23.10 9.65 -11.98
C GLY A 30 24.20 9.65 -10.90
N LEU A 31 23.80 9.67 -9.62
CA LEU A 31 24.72 9.58 -8.49
C LEU A 31 25.51 8.25 -8.51
N GLY A 32 24.81 7.14 -8.73
CA GLY A 32 25.47 5.83 -8.83
C GLY A 32 26.50 5.78 -9.96
N ALA A 33 26.13 6.24 -11.16
CA ALA A 33 27.03 6.31 -12.31
C ALA A 33 28.23 7.22 -12.04
N PHE A 34 28.03 8.36 -11.40
CA PHE A 34 29.09 9.28 -11.00
C PHE A 34 30.08 8.62 -10.03
N LEU A 35 29.58 7.95 -9.00
CA LEU A 35 30.43 7.25 -8.02
C LEU A 35 31.26 6.15 -8.67
N PHE A 36 30.66 5.40 -9.61
CA PHE A 36 31.41 4.40 -10.39
C PHE A 36 32.51 5.01 -11.26
N ALA A 37 32.19 6.10 -11.97
CA ALA A 37 33.20 6.75 -12.83
C ALA A 37 34.32 7.34 -12.01
N TYR A 38 34.00 7.98 -10.89
CA TYR A 38 34.99 8.65 -10.03
C TYR A 38 35.87 7.66 -9.25
N SER A 39 35.34 6.48 -8.87
CA SER A 39 36.09 5.45 -8.15
C SER A 39 37.36 4.98 -8.89
N LYS A 40 37.37 5.08 -10.23
CA LYS A 40 38.51 4.72 -11.07
C LYS A 40 39.67 5.69 -10.97
N ASN A 41 39.44 6.91 -10.53
CA ASN A 41 40.41 7.99 -10.45
C ASN A 41 41.03 8.13 -9.05
N ILE A 42 40.70 7.25 -8.13
CA ILE A 42 41.14 7.32 -6.73
C ILE A 42 42.18 6.22 -6.49
N ASP A 43 43.36 6.64 -6.13
CA ASP A 43 44.46 5.77 -5.68
C ASP A 43 44.21 5.41 -4.21
N GLY A 44 43.46 4.37 -3.96
CA GLY A 44 43.24 3.88 -2.60
C GLY A 44 42.13 2.83 -2.56
N ASN A 45 42.51 1.59 -2.26
CA ASN A 45 41.59 0.45 -2.32
C ASN A 45 40.32 0.63 -1.44
N MET A 46 40.43 1.25 -0.25
CA MET A 46 39.33 1.38 0.67
C MET A 46 38.30 2.42 0.18
N LEU A 47 38.76 3.60 -0.25
CA LEU A 47 37.88 4.68 -0.70
C LEU A 47 37.18 4.33 -2.03
N SER A 48 37.96 3.77 -2.98
CA SER A 48 37.45 3.27 -4.26
C SER A 48 36.37 2.19 -4.04
N SER A 49 36.63 1.21 -3.16
CA SER A 49 35.66 0.15 -2.81
C SER A 49 34.39 0.71 -2.17
N ALA A 50 34.52 1.69 -1.28
CA ALA A 50 33.35 2.36 -0.67
C ALA A 50 32.47 3.09 -1.72
N MET A 51 33.11 3.79 -2.68
CA MET A 51 32.39 4.45 -3.77
C MET A 51 31.64 3.47 -4.68
N ILE A 52 32.28 2.36 -5.02
CA ILE A 52 31.61 1.29 -5.78
C ILE A 52 30.39 0.76 -5.01
N PHE A 53 30.56 0.48 -3.71
CA PHE A 53 29.47 0.00 -2.88
C PHE A 53 28.28 0.98 -2.84
N PHE A 54 28.52 2.26 -2.55
CA PHE A 54 27.48 3.28 -2.54
C PHE A 54 26.87 3.52 -3.93
N GLY A 55 27.67 3.37 -4.99
CA GLY A 55 27.18 3.40 -6.36
C GLY A 55 26.17 2.30 -6.64
N ILE A 56 26.49 1.05 -6.24
CA ILE A 56 25.57 -0.10 -6.37
C ILE A 56 24.28 0.14 -5.58
N VAL A 57 24.39 0.57 -4.32
CA VAL A 57 23.23 0.86 -3.46
C VAL A 57 22.34 1.94 -4.09
N SER A 58 22.92 3.01 -4.63
CA SER A 58 22.16 4.08 -5.29
C SER A 58 21.38 3.58 -6.49
N VAL A 59 22.00 2.76 -7.35
CA VAL A 59 21.33 2.16 -8.51
C VAL A 59 20.24 1.18 -8.08
N ALA A 60 20.48 0.36 -7.05
CA ALA A 60 19.48 -0.56 -6.53
C ALA A 60 18.23 0.18 -5.97
N LEU A 61 18.44 1.27 -5.24
CA LEU A 61 17.37 2.14 -4.76
C LEU A 61 16.61 2.81 -5.92
N ALA A 62 17.30 3.25 -6.96
CA ALA A 62 16.66 3.80 -8.15
C ALA A 62 15.76 2.76 -8.84
N LEU A 63 16.23 1.53 -9.02
CA LEU A 63 15.46 0.43 -9.58
C LEU A 63 14.22 0.11 -8.71
N PHE A 64 14.37 0.10 -7.40
CA PHE A 64 13.25 -0.07 -6.48
C PHE A 64 12.19 1.03 -6.66
N LEU A 65 12.60 2.30 -6.78
CA LEU A 65 11.66 3.41 -7.02
C LEU A 65 10.94 3.25 -8.36
N PHE A 66 11.62 2.85 -9.41
CA PHE A 66 11.02 2.64 -10.73
C PHE A 66 10.02 1.48 -10.73
N ILE A 67 10.30 0.39 -10.04
CA ILE A 67 9.42 -0.78 -10.01
C ILE A 67 8.24 -0.58 -9.05
N ALA A 68 8.52 -0.13 -7.81
CA ALA A 68 7.53 -0.13 -6.72
C ALA A 68 6.76 1.17 -6.57
N ARG A 69 7.28 2.31 -7.04
CA ARG A 69 6.73 3.64 -6.76
C ARG A 69 6.32 4.45 -7.97
N LEU A 70 6.56 3.94 -9.18
CA LEU A 70 6.26 4.70 -10.41
C LEU A 70 4.75 4.92 -10.61
N ASN A 71 3.94 3.94 -10.22
CA ASN A 71 2.49 4.02 -10.29
C ASN A 71 1.91 4.06 -8.88
N VAL A 72 1.13 5.10 -8.60
CA VAL A 72 0.44 5.28 -7.34
C VAL A 72 -1.06 5.28 -7.57
N GLU A 73 -1.79 4.55 -6.74
CA GLU A 73 -3.24 4.60 -6.74
C GLU A 73 -3.72 5.90 -6.08
N MET A 74 -4.58 6.60 -6.77
CA MET A 74 -5.14 7.88 -6.37
C MET A 74 -6.65 7.84 -6.40
N TYR A 75 -7.31 8.51 -5.46
CA TYR A 75 -8.73 8.77 -5.51
C TYR A 75 -9.02 9.78 -6.63
N ALA A 76 -9.87 9.40 -7.59
CA ALA A 76 -10.06 10.16 -8.84
C ALA A 76 -10.55 11.60 -8.63
N LYS A 77 -11.43 11.83 -7.63
CA LYS A 77 -12.05 13.15 -7.40
C LYS A 77 -11.10 14.18 -6.80
N THR A 78 -10.21 13.76 -5.89
CA THR A 78 -9.35 14.69 -5.15
C THR A 78 -7.87 14.54 -5.44
N ASN A 79 -7.50 13.56 -6.26
CA ASN A 79 -6.10 13.20 -6.52
C ASN A 79 -5.31 12.87 -5.24
N SER A 80 -5.99 12.37 -4.23
CA SER A 80 -5.37 11.96 -2.97
C SER A 80 -4.88 10.51 -3.05
N PRO A 81 -3.68 10.21 -2.53
CA PRO A 81 -3.17 8.83 -2.50
C PRO A 81 -4.09 7.90 -1.74
N ILE A 82 -4.25 6.69 -2.25
CA ILE A 82 -5.01 5.62 -1.61
C ILE A 82 -4.11 4.88 -0.62
N VAL A 83 -4.67 4.58 0.53
CA VAL A 83 -4.07 3.74 1.57
C VAL A 83 -4.94 2.51 1.76
N ARG A 84 -4.32 1.35 1.80
CA ARG A 84 -4.98 0.07 2.06
C ARG A 84 -4.55 -0.45 3.43
N ARG A 85 -5.49 -0.86 4.26
CA ARG A 85 -5.23 -1.46 5.58
C ARG A 85 -6.02 -2.72 5.78
N GLN A 86 -5.42 -3.64 6.50
CA GLN A 86 -6.04 -4.86 6.98
C GLN A 86 -6.11 -4.77 8.51
N ILE A 87 -7.28 -4.99 9.06
CA ILE A 87 -7.51 -4.99 10.51
C ILE A 87 -8.09 -6.35 10.84
N TYR A 88 -7.45 -7.07 11.74
CA TYR A 88 -7.92 -8.39 12.15
C TYR A 88 -8.65 -8.32 13.47
N PHE A 89 -9.66 -9.19 13.61
CA PHE A 89 -10.51 -9.28 14.79
C PHE A 89 -10.61 -10.74 15.27
N ASP A 90 -11.03 -10.91 16.52
CA ASP A 90 -11.36 -12.22 17.05
C ASP A 90 -12.56 -12.82 16.30
N THR A 91 -12.50 -14.13 16.08
CA THR A 91 -13.57 -14.88 15.41
C THR A 91 -14.89 -14.84 16.20
N ALA A 92 -14.83 -14.69 17.53
CA ALA A 92 -15.99 -14.56 18.39
C ALA A 92 -16.82 -13.32 18.04
N ASP A 93 -16.18 -12.23 17.59
CA ASP A 93 -16.83 -10.96 17.28
C ASP A 93 -17.40 -10.90 15.86
N PHE A 94 -17.19 -11.94 15.04
CA PHE A 94 -17.55 -11.95 13.62
C PHE A 94 -18.98 -11.49 13.32
N TYR A 95 -19.98 -12.07 13.97
CA TYR A 95 -21.38 -11.73 13.70
C TYR A 95 -21.74 -10.31 14.14
N ALA A 96 -21.17 -9.85 15.24
CA ALA A 96 -21.38 -8.49 15.72
C ALA A 96 -20.76 -7.45 14.78
N ILE A 97 -19.54 -7.71 14.28
CA ILE A 97 -18.86 -6.86 13.30
C ILE A 97 -19.61 -6.86 11.98
N LYS A 98 -20.04 -8.03 11.48
CA LYS A 98 -20.85 -8.14 10.27
C LYS A 98 -22.11 -7.31 10.36
N SER A 99 -22.89 -7.47 11.45
CA SER A 99 -24.09 -6.69 11.71
C SER A 99 -23.83 -5.19 11.83
N ALA A 100 -22.70 -4.79 12.43
CA ALA A 100 -22.33 -3.38 12.53
C ALA A 100 -22.07 -2.76 11.15
N ILE A 101 -21.41 -3.49 10.26
CA ILE A 101 -21.13 -3.04 8.89
C ILE A 101 -22.43 -2.98 8.08
N GLU A 102 -23.24 -4.03 8.08
CA GLU A 102 -24.50 -4.10 7.32
C GLU A 102 -25.49 -3.03 7.76
N ASN A 103 -25.50 -2.64 9.04
CA ASN A 103 -26.36 -1.59 9.60
C ASN A 103 -25.71 -0.20 9.63
N ASP A 104 -24.56 -0.03 8.99
CA ASP A 104 -23.84 1.24 8.88
C ASP A 104 -23.41 1.86 10.23
N LYS A 105 -23.18 1.03 11.24
CA LYS A 105 -22.75 1.43 12.60
C LYS A 105 -21.25 1.33 12.78
N LEU A 106 -20.46 1.98 11.89
CA LEU A 106 -19.01 1.84 11.85
C LEU A 106 -18.31 2.34 13.13
N ASP A 107 -18.88 3.29 13.84
CA ASP A 107 -18.34 3.79 15.12
C ASP A 107 -18.25 2.69 16.19
N THR A 108 -19.07 1.66 16.06
CA THR A 108 -19.03 0.52 16.99
C THR A 108 -17.84 -0.41 16.76
N LEU A 109 -17.20 -0.34 15.59
CA LEU A 109 -16.05 -1.19 15.24
C LEU A 109 -14.84 -0.92 16.14
N GLU A 110 -14.74 0.26 16.74
CA GLU A 110 -13.66 0.59 17.69
C GLU A 110 -13.76 -0.17 19.01
N LYS A 111 -14.94 -0.72 19.34
CA LYS A 111 -15.18 -1.46 20.58
C LYS A 111 -14.69 -2.91 20.52
N PHE A 112 -14.46 -3.45 19.32
CA PHE A 112 -14.02 -4.84 19.15
C PHE A 112 -12.51 -4.97 19.31
N ASN A 113 -12.08 -6.09 19.88
CA ASN A 113 -10.67 -6.37 20.05
C ASN A 113 -9.98 -6.60 18.71
N LYS A 114 -9.01 -5.75 18.42
CA LYS A 114 -8.12 -5.91 17.28
C LYS A 114 -6.98 -6.84 17.67
N VAL A 115 -6.65 -7.78 16.80
CA VAL A 115 -5.57 -8.73 16.94
C VAL A 115 -4.56 -8.55 15.82
N ASP A 116 -3.32 -9.01 16.02
CA ASP A 116 -2.27 -8.85 14.99
C ASP A 116 -2.52 -9.77 13.79
N GLU A 117 -3.08 -10.97 14.07
CA GLU A 117 -3.45 -11.96 13.06
C GLU A 117 -4.76 -12.64 13.47
N GLY A 118 -5.62 -12.98 12.52
CA GLY A 118 -6.90 -13.61 12.80
C GLY A 118 -7.66 -14.07 11.55
N ASN A 119 -8.72 -14.86 11.78
CA ASN A 119 -9.56 -15.39 10.72
C ASN A 119 -10.65 -14.41 10.23
N VAL A 120 -10.83 -13.30 10.92
CA VAL A 120 -11.77 -12.24 10.56
C VAL A 120 -10.97 -10.98 10.22
N GLN A 121 -11.09 -10.53 8.98
CA GLN A 121 -10.34 -9.41 8.44
C GLN A 121 -11.29 -8.33 7.93
N LEU A 122 -11.12 -7.10 8.39
CA LEU A 122 -11.72 -5.93 7.79
C LEU A 122 -10.69 -5.31 6.83
N TYR A 123 -10.98 -5.38 5.56
CA TYR A 123 -10.18 -4.73 4.55
C TYR A 123 -10.70 -3.31 4.31
N VAL A 124 -9.84 -2.32 4.51
CA VAL A 124 -10.19 -0.90 4.42
C VAL A 124 -9.30 -0.23 3.39
N VAL A 125 -9.93 0.45 2.45
CA VAL A 125 -9.29 1.28 1.43
C VAL A 125 -9.77 2.71 1.64
N TYR A 126 -8.87 3.66 1.85
CA TYR A 126 -9.25 5.05 2.06
C TYR A 126 -8.28 6.02 1.40
N SER A 127 -8.77 7.21 1.05
CA SER A 127 -7.93 8.30 0.57
C SER A 127 -7.23 9.00 1.73
N LYS A 128 -5.98 9.41 1.53
CA LYS A 128 -5.18 10.07 2.56
C LYS A 128 -5.80 11.37 3.08
N ASP A 129 -6.60 12.06 2.26
CA ASP A 129 -7.39 13.25 2.62
C ASP A 129 -8.69 12.93 3.34
N LYS A 130 -8.99 11.64 3.58
CA LYS A 130 -10.18 11.14 4.28
C LYS A 130 -11.52 11.46 3.59
N LYS A 131 -11.51 11.77 2.30
CA LYS A 131 -12.75 12.06 1.53
C LYS A 131 -13.37 10.82 0.89
N PHE A 132 -12.68 9.71 0.92
CA PHE A 132 -13.13 8.43 0.39
C PHE A 132 -12.73 7.31 1.33
N ALA A 133 -13.65 6.38 1.56
CA ALA A 133 -13.38 5.11 2.22
C ALA A 133 -14.22 4.00 1.60
N ALA A 134 -13.63 2.83 1.42
CA ALA A 134 -14.32 1.59 1.07
C ALA A 134 -13.87 0.50 2.03
N LEU A 135 -14.80 -0.33 2.49
CA LEU A 135 -14.50 -1.40 3.42
C LEU A 135 -15.29 -2.66 3.07
N GLN A 136 -14.71 -3.81 3.43
CA GLN A 136 -15.33 -5.12 3.26
C GLN A 136 -14.85 -6.05 4.36
N LEU A 137 -15.80 -6.81 4.95
CA LEU A 137 -15.47 -7.87 5.90
C LEU A 137 -15.18 -9.16 5.15
N LEU A 138 -14.07 -9.79 5.51
CA LEU A 138 -13.61 -11.04 4.95
C LEU A 138 -13.43 -12.04 6.10
N LYS A 139 -13.67 -13.32 5.81
CA LYS A 139 -13.41 -14.42 6.74
C LYS A 139 -12.49 -15.41 6.07
N TYR A 140 -11.51 -15.90 6.82
CA TYR A 140 -10.61 -16.93 6.35
C TYR A 140 -11.38 -18.26 6.25
N GLU A 141 -11.47 -18.78 5.04
CA GLU A 141 -11.89 -20.15 4.74
C GLU A 141 -10.68 -20.90 4.18
N PRO A 142 -10.64 -22.26 4.20
CA PRO A 142 -9.43 -22.96 3.82
C PRO A 142 -8.82 -22.40 2.54
N PHE A 143 -7.60 -21.85 2.68
CA PHE A 143 -6.71 -21.28 1.66
C PHE A 143 -6.93 -19.83 1.23
N ASP A 144 -8.06 -19.13 1.58
CA ASP A 144 -8.26 -17.73 1.15
C ASP A 144 -9.20 -16.97 2.10
N PHE A 145 -9.17 -15.62 1.99
CA PHE A 145 -10.12 -14.73 2.65
C PHE A 145 -11.33 -14.47 1.75
N ILE A 146 -12.49 -15.00 2.18
CA ILE A 146 -13.76 -14.92 1.44
C ILE A 146 -14.60 -13.72 1.92
N PRO A 147 -15.13 -12.90 0.99
CA PRO A 147 -16.02 -11.79 1.32
C PRO A 147 -17.29 -12.25 2.04
N GLN A 148 -17.59 -11.61 3.17
CA GLN A 148 -18.77 -11.87 4.00
C GLN A 148 -19.79 -10.74 3.95
N THR A 149 -19.41 -9.58 3.43
CA THR A 149 -20.27 -8.43 3.15
C THR A 149 -20.03 -7.90 1.75
N ASP A 150 -20.96 -7.12 1.25
CA ASP A 150 -20.71 -6.30 0.07
C ASP A 150 -19.69 -5.22 0.36
N VAL A 151 -19.08 -4.64 -0.68
CA VAL A 151 -18.17 -3.50 -0.54
C VAL A 151 -18.98 -2.28 -0.16
N MET A 152 -18.79 -1.78 1.05
CA MET A 152 -19.38 -0.52 1.49
C MET A 152 -18.48 0.64 1.08
N VAL A 153 -19.01 1.59 0.32
CA VAL A 153 -18.30 2.78 -0.14
C VAL A 153 -18.88 4.01 0.53
N ARG A 154 -18.01 4.90 1.02
CA ARG A 154 -18.38 6.20 1.58
C ARG A 154 -17.54 7.31 0.99
N GLU A 155 -18.20 8.40 0.66
CA GLU A 155 -17.61 9.68 0.30
C GLU A 155 -17.98 10.73 1.35
N PHE A 156 -17.02 11.59 1.73
CA PHE A 156 -17.16 12.61 2.78
C PHE A 156 -16.92 14.00 2.21
#